data_5d8c583229fd92a9fa3a1c1c20eeef5a
#
_entry.id   5d8c583229fd92a9fa3a1c1c20eeef5a
#
_cell.length_a   1.000
_cell.length_b   1.000
_cell.length_c   1.000
_cell.angle_alpha   90.00
_cell.angle_beta   90.00
_cell.angle_gamma   90.00
#
_symmetry.space_group_name_H-M   'P 1'
#
loop_
_entity.id
_entity.type
_entity.pdbx_description
1 polymer ?
#
loop_
_entity_poly.entity_id
_entity_poly.type
_entity_poly.pdbx_seq_one_letter_code
_entity_poly.pdbx_strand_id
1 'polypeptide(L)'
;MKIDNQKNTYRIWIRRLTMTIGFTLAIIILIFIPWFDQPDLRLSEFHAMIFLAAVYVVISIFNTMKVPYFVSYNDHGDVIVMRYYPLSLFNSKKNSIEIPKQQFVKYELKPFFFGRYQKIILFQHFRNKVVGYPPISLSALDEEDKSRILASLQKYMRK
;
A
#
# COMPACT_ATOMS: atom_id res chain seq x y z
N MET A 1 -17.32 1.02 -15.55
CA MET A 1 -16.91 0.06 -14.48
C MET A 1 -16.43 0.85 -13.28
N LYS A 2 -16.78 0.43 -12.06
CA LYS A 2 -16.26 1.05 -10.82
C LYS A 2 -15.62 -0.04 -9.97
N ILE A 3 -14.37 0.20 -9.57
CA ILE A 3 -13.58 -0.70 -8.71
C ILE A 3 -12.99 0.15 -7.59
N ASP A 4 -13.04 -0.35 -6.37
CA ASP A 4 -12.34 0.24 -5.23
C ASP A 4 -11.78 -0.86 -4.32
N ASN A 5 -10.69 -0.55 -3.63
CA ASN A 5 -10.03 -1.49 -2.73
C ASN A 5 -10.35 -1.23 -1.24
N GLN A 6 -11.52 -0.71 -0.92
CA GLN A 6 -11.90 -0.37 0.45
C GLN A 6 -11.79 -1.58 1.40
N LYS A 7 -12.22 -2.76 0.95
CA LYS A 7 -12.14 -4.00 1.72
C LYS A 7 -10.69 -4.38 2.09
N ASN A 8 -9.78 -4.25 1.13
CA ASN A 8 -8.36 -4.56 1.34
C ASN A 8 -7.67 -3.52 2.21
N THR A 9 -8.04 -2.26 2.05
CA THR A 9 -7.59 -1.18 2.91
C THR A 9 -7.92 -1.45 4.37
N TYR A 10 -9.15 -1.87 4.66
CA TYR A 10 -9.58 -2.25 6.00
C TYR A 10 -8.80 -3.44 6.56
N ARG A 11 -8.57 -4.49 5.76
CA ARG A 11 -7.75 -5.64 6.16
C ARG A 11 -6.31 -5.25 6.49
N ILE A 12 -5.71 -4.36 5.71
CA ILE A 12 -4.35 -3.86 5.96
C ILE A 12 -4.31 -3.11 7.30
N TRP A 13 -5.30 -2.27 7.56
CA TRP A 13 -5.40 -1.50 8.80
C TRP A 13 -5.57 -2.41 10.02
N ILE A 14 -6.52 -3.36 9.98
CA ILE A 14 -6.73 -4.34 11.06
C ILE A 14 -5.45 -5.12 11.32
N ARG A 15 -4.81 -5.66 10.28
CA ARG A 15 -3.58 -6.43 10.43
C ARG A 15 -2.49 -5.63 11.14
N ARG A 16 -2.33 -4.35 10.82
CA ARG A 16 -1.37 -3.47 11.50
C ARG A 16 -1.73 -3.29 12.97
N LEU A 17 -2.99 -3.02 13.26
CA LEU A 17 -3.49 -2.85 14.63
C LEU A 17 -3.28 -4.13 15.46
N THR A 18 -3.67 -5.29 14.94
CA THR A 18 -3.50 -6.59 15.61
C THR A 18 -2.02 -6.88 15.89
N MET A 19 -1.13 -6.60 14.94
CA MET A 19 0.31 -6.74 15.15
C MET A 19 0.81 -5.84 16.27
N THR A 20 0.44 -4.56 16.28
CA THR A 20 0.85 -3.62 17.34
C THR A 20 0.36 -4.08 18.71
N ILE A 21 -0.91 -4.45 18.83
CA ILE A 21 -1.47 -4.97 20.08
C ILE A 21 -0.74 -6.24 20.53
N GLY A 22 -0.51 -7.19 19.61
CA GLY A 22 0.19 -8.44 19.93
C GLY A 22 1.61 -8.21 20.45
N PHE A 23 2.39 -7.34 19.81
CA PHE A 23 3.73 -6.98 20.30
C PHE A 23 3.69 -6.25 21.65
N THR A 24 2.72 -5.35 21.86
CA THR A 24 2.55 -4.66 23.14
C THR A 24 2.23 -5.64 24.27
N LEU A 25 1.31 -6.58 24.03
CA LEU A 25 0.98 -7.62 24.99
C LEU A 25 2.17 -8.53 25.28
N ALA A 26 2.94 -8.91 24.26
CA ALA A 26 4.14 -9.73 24.46
C ALA A 26 5.18 -9.02 25.34
N ILE A 27 5.39 -7.73 25.17
CA ILE A 27 6.28 -6.94 26.03
C ILE A 27 5.75 -6.89 27.47
N ILE A 28 4.44 -6.66 27.65
CA ILE A 28 3.80 -6.65 28.99
C ILE A 28 3.99 -8.01 29.66
N ILE A 29 3.77 -9.10 28.94
CA ILE A 29 3.95 -10.47 29.46
C ILE A 29 5.40 -10.68 29.93
N LEU A 30 6.40 -10.24 29.15
CA LEU A 30 7.81 -10.34 29.53
C LEU A 30 8.15 -9.57 30.81
N ILE A 31 7.48 -8.43 31.06
CA ILE A 31 7.69 -7.61 32.27
C ILE A 31 7.08 -8.27 33.52
N PHE A 32 5.92 -8.92 33.38
CA PHE A 32 5.16 -9.42 34.53
C PHE A 32 5.41 -10.90 34.88
N ILE A 33 6.02 -11.67 33.94
CA ILE A 33 6.30 -13.10 34.18
C ILE A 33 7.81 -13.28 34.33
N PRO A 34 8.31 -13.65 35.53
CA PRO A 34 9.74 -13.82 35.80
C PRO A 34 10.29 -15.14 35.20
N TRP A 35 10.18 -15.30 33.91
CA TRP A 35 10.67 -16.51 33.22
C TRP A 35 12.19 -16.56 33.10
N PHE A 36 12.87 -15.41 33.23
CA PHE A 36 14.30 -15.25 33.04
C PHE A 36 15.10 -15.20 34.34
N ASP A 37 14.47 -15.36 35.49
CA ASP A 37 15.13 -15.41 36.82
C ASP A 37 15.91 -16.73 37.03
N GLN A 38 16.01 -17.57 36.00
CA GLN A 38 16.81 -18.80 36.09
C GLN A 38 18.27 -18.49 35.83
N PRO A 39 19.20 -18.89 36.77
CA PRO A 39 20.61 -18.54 36.71
C PRO A 39 21.36 -19.15 35.50
N ASP A 40 20.78 -20.11 34.79
CA ASP A 40 21.38 -20.77 33.62
C ASP A 40 21.13 -20.04 32.30
N LEU A 41 20.20 -19.07 32.25
CA LEU A 41 19.92 -18.28 31.05
C LEU A 41 20.76 -16.99 31.07
N ARG A 42 21.81 -16.93 30.25
CA ARG A 42 22.66 -15.73 30.06
C ARG A 42 21.91 -14.53 29.40
N LEU A 43 20.65 -14.69 29.04
CA LEU A 43 19.83 -13.65 28.44
C LEU A 43 18.99 -13.00 29.53
N SER A 44 19.27 -11.76 29.88
CA SER A 44 18.41 -10.98 30.77
C SER A 44 17.11 -10.60 30.06
N GLU A 45 16.03 -10.37 30.83
CA GLU A 45 14.73 -9.85 30.32
C GLU A 45 14.91 -8.63 29.43
N PHE A 46 15.88 -7.77 29.77
CA PHE A 46 16.22 -6.59 29.00
C PHE A 46 16.65 -6.90 27.57
N HIS A 47 17.48 -7.93 27.35
CA HIS A 47 17.90 -8.35 26.00
C HIS A 47 16.73 -8.93 25.20
N ALA A 48 15.82 -9.67 25.84
CA ALA A 48 14.65 -10.20 25.19
C ALA A 48 13.68 -9.07 24.75
N MET A 49 13.48 -8.06 25.61
CA MET A 49 12.68 -6.88 25.25
C MET A 49 13.28 -6.08 24.09
N ILE A 50 14.60 -5.84 24.12
CA ILE A 50 15.29 -5.15 23.01
C ILE A 50 15.14 -5.94 21.70
N PHE A 51 15.35 -7.26 21.75
CA PHE A 51 15.20 -8.11 20.58
C PHE A 51 13.77 -8.05 20.01
N LEU A 52 12.76 -8.16 20.86
CA LEU A 52 11.36 -8.08 20.45
C LEU A 52 11.02 -6.71 19.85
N ALA A 53 11.49 -5.63 20.48
CA ALA A 53 11.32 -4.27 19.96
C ALA A 53 12.00 -4.10 18.58
N ALA A 54 13.21 -4.61 18.41
CA ALA A 54 13.93 -4.57 17.14
C ALA A 54 13.17 -5.31 16.03
N VAL A 55 12.67 -6.51 16.33
CA VAL A 55 11.84 -7.29 15.40
C VAL A 55 10.59 -6.53 14.98
N TYR A 56 9.89 -5.90 15.95
CA TYR A 56 8.71 -5.08 15.65
C TYR A 56 9.06 -3.90 14.74
N VAL A 57 10.14 -3.18 15.03
CA VAL A 57 10.60 -2.03 14.21
C VAL A 57 10.90 -2.49 12.77
N VAL A 58 11.63 -3.59 12.59
CA VAL A 58 11.94 -4.15 11.27
C VAL A 58 10.66 -4.48 10.50
N ILE A 59 9.73 -5.21 11.12
CA ILE A 59 8.44 -5.55 10.49
C ILE A 59 7.65 -4.28 10.13
N SER A 60 7.64 -3.28 11.02
CA SER A 60 6.94 -2.01 10.80
C SER A 60 7.52 -1.23 9.63
N ILE A 61 8.86 -1.17 9.52
CA ILE A 61 9.55 -0.57 8.37
C ILE A 61 9.15 -1.26 7.07
N PHE A 62 9.25 -2.61 7.01
CA PHE A 62 8.87 -3.37 5.83
C PHE A 62 7.41 -3.15 5.43
N ASN A 63 6.49 -3.06 6.39
CA ASN A 63 5.08 -2.78 6.12
C ASN A 63 4.84 -1.35 5.61
N THR A 64 5.66 -0.40 6.04
CA THR A 64 5.58 0.99 5.57
C THR A 64 6.17 1.14 4.16
N MET A 65 7.25 0.43 3.86
CA MET A 65 7.90 0.45 2.53
C MET A 65 7.00 -0.07 1.41
N LYS A 66 5.99 -0.89 1.70
CA LYS A 66 4.99 -1.35 0.70
C LYS A 66 4.15 -0.21 0.13
N VAL A 67 4.14 0.95 0.80
CA VAL A 67 3.39 2.16 0.39
C VAL A 67 1.99 1.81 -0.14
N PRO A 68 1.11 1.21 0.69
CA PRO A 68 -0.22 0.86 0.23
C PRO A 68 -1.05 2.13 0.01
N TYR A 69 -1.79 2.15 -1.11
CA TYR A 69 -2.73 3.21 -1.45
C TYR A 69 -4.16 2.69 -1.46
N PHE A 70 -5.08 3.52 -0.97
CA PHE A 70 -6.46 3.38 -1.41
C PHE A 70 -6.51 3.80 -2.87
N VAL A 71 -7.16 2.99 -3.71
CA VAL A 71 -7.36 3.27 -5.13
C VAL A 71 -8.82 3.02 -5.47
N SER A 72 -9.46 4.00 -6.08
CA SER A 72 -10.79 3.87 -6.67
C SER A 72 -10.71 4.26 -8.13
N TYR A 73 -11.07 3.34 -9.01
CA TYR A 73 -11.10 3.49 -10.45
C TYR A 73 -12.53 3.55 -10.95
N ASN A 74 -12.82 4.49 -11.84
CA ASN A 74 -14.12 4.62 -12.50
C ASN A 74 -13.93 5.08 -13.94
N ASP A 75 -14.50 4.33 -14.89
CA ASP A 75 -14.49 4.65 -16.31
C ASP A 75 -15.89 4.87 -16.90
N HIS A 76 -16.87 5.24 -16.06
CA HIS A 76 -18.19 5.61 -16.56
C HIS A 76 -18.16 6.95 -17.32
N GLY A 77 -18.97 7.04 -18.38
CA GLY A 77 -19.00 8.23 -19.24
C GLY A 77 -17.72 8.40 -20.06
N ASP A 78 -17.33 9.64 -20.34
CA ASP A 78 -16.23 9.98 -21.26
C ASP A 78 -14.90 10.24 -20.56
N VAL A 79 -14.85 10.07 -19.24
CA VAL A 79 -13.70 10.38 -18.41
C VAL A 79 -13.25 9.16 -17.62
N ILE A 80 -11.95 8.91 -17.59
CA ILE A 80 -11.32 7.96 -16.67
C ILE A 80 -11.01 8.71 -15.39
N VAL A 81 -11.58 8.27 -14.27
CA VAL A 81 -11.35 8.85 -12.95
C VAL A 81 -10.59 7.85 -12.07
N MET A 82 -9.42 8.25 -11.59
CA MET A 82 -8.66 7.46 -10.62
C MET A 82 -8.40 8.30 -9.38
N ARG A 83 -9.07 7.94 -8.28
CA ARG A 83 -8.89 8.58 -6.96
C ARG A 83 -7.98 7.72 -6.12
N TYR A 84 -7.03 8.35 -5.43
CA TYR A 84 -6.07 7.63 -4.62
C TYR A 84 -5.56 8.47 -3.46
N TYR A 85 -5.20 7.79 -2.38
CA TYR A 85 -4.50 8.40 -1.25
C TYR A 85 -3.66 7.34 -0.51
N PRO A 86 -2.52 7.74 0.09
CA PRO A 86 -1.69 6.81 0.84
C PRO A 86 -2.39 6.38 2.13
N LEU A 87 -2.28 5.08 2.47
CA LEU A 87 -2.75 4.54 3.74
C LEU A 87 -1.69 4.77 4.82
N SER A 88 -1.41 6.04 5.10
CA SER A 88 -0.46 6.48 6.11
C SER A 88 -1.19 7.14 7.28
N LEU A 89 -0.67 6.97 8.49
CA LEU A 89 -1.20 7.63 9.70
C LEU A 89 -1.05 9.16 9.65
N PHE A 90 -0.04 9.66 8.93
CA PHE A 90 0.32 11.08 8.93
C PHE A 90 -0.05 11.82 7.65
N ASN A 91 -0.43 11.11 6.59
CA ASN A 91 -0.75 11.73 5.30
C ASN A 91 -1.99 11.07 4.70
N SER A 92 -3.09 11.80 4.73
CA SER A 92 -4.38 11.40 4.16
C SER A 92 -4.77 12.25 2.94
N LYS A 93 -3.81 12.93 2.29
CA LYS A 93 -4.10 13.79 1.14
C LYS A 93 -4.74 12.97 0.02
N LYS A 94 -6.01 13.26 -0.24
CA LYS A 94 -6.77 12.65 -1.32
C LYS A 94 -6.42 13.32 -2.63
N ASN A 95 -6.07 12.52 -3.63
CA ASN A 95 -5.78 12.98 -4.98
C ASN A 95 -6.78 12.34 -5.96
N SER A 96 -7.12 13.08 -7.02
CA SER A 96 -7.91 12.60 -8.15
C SER A 96 -7.17 12.88 -9.44
N ILE A 97 -7.15 11.89 -10.32
CA ILE A 97 -6.72 12.03 -11.71
C ILE A 97 -7.97 11.82 -12.56
N GLU A 98 -8.26 12.80 -13.42
CA GLU A 98 -9.40 12.77 -14.33
C GLU A 98 -8.89 12.99 -15.75
N ILE A 99 -9.01 11.96 -16.60
CA ILE A 99 -8.50 11.96 -17.97
C ILE A 99 -9.65 11.72 -18.93
N PRO A 100 -9.98 12.64 -19.82
CA PRO A 100 -10.89 12.37 -20.92
C PRO A 100 -10.38 11.17 -21.73
N LYS A 101 -11.24 10.19 -22.02
CA LYS A 101 -10.84 8.96 -22.75
C LYS A 101 -10.16 9.26 -24.08
N GLN A 102 -10.58 10.32 -24.75
CA GLN A 102 -10.00 10.77 -26.01
C GLN A 102 -8.56 11.31 -25.87
N GLN A 103 -8.18 11.74 -24.67
CA GLN A 103 -6.86 12.29 -24.36
C GLN A 103 -5.94 11.28 -23.68
N PHE A 104 -6.46 10.10 -23.30
CA PHE A 104 -5.66 9.06 -22.70
C PHE A 104 -4.70 8.47 -23.74
N VAL A 105 -3.41 8.41 -23.43
CA VAL A 105 -2.36 7.93 -24.33
C VAL A 105 -1.98 6.50 -24.00
N LYS A 106 -1.45 6.29 -22.81
CA LYS A 106 -0.95 4.99 -22.33
C LYS A 106 -0.85 4.96 -20.82
N TYR A 107 -0.60 3.78 -20.29
CA TYR A 107 -0.10 3.60 -18.93
C TYR A 107 1.25 2.88 -18.93
N GLU A 108 2.02 3.07 -17.88
CA GLU A 108 3.25 2.33 -17.62
C GLU A 108 3.22 1.70 -16.24
N LEU A 109 3.70 0.46 -16.14
CA LEU A 109 3.86 -0.23 -14.88
C LEU A 109 5.34 -0.19 -14.49
N LYS A 110 5.63 0.37 -13.30
CA LYS A 110 6.98 0.37 -12.74
C LYS A 110 7.05 -0.58 -11.53
N PRO A 111 7.91 -1.59 -11.58
CA PRO A 111 8.13 -2.45 -10.43
C PRO A 111 8.77 -1.65 -9.28
N PHE A 112 8.42 -1.97 -8.05
CA PHE A 112 9.07 -1.46 -6.86
C PHE A 112 9.07 -2.52 -5.73
N PHE A 113 9.82 -2.26 -4.66
CA PHE A 113 9.97 -3.19 -3.55
C PHE A 113 10.42 -4.59 -4.02
N PHE A 114 11.63 -4.66 -4.56
CA PHE A 114 12.23 -5.90 -5.11
C PHE A 114 11.39 -6.57 -6.20
N GLY A 115 10.66 -5.79 -7.00
CA GLY A 115 9.82 -6.30 -8.08
C GLY A 115 8.48 -6.92 -7.64
N ARG A 116 8.23 -7.01 -6.31
CA ARG A 116 7.03 -7.67 -5.76
C ARG A 116 5.74 -6.88 -5.94
N TYR A 117 5.84 -5.56 -6.05
CA TYR A 117 4.72 -4.66 -6.24
C TYR A 117 4.92 -3.78 -7.46
N GLN A 118 3.84 -3.18 -7.94
CA GLN A 118 3.84 -2.33 -9.12
C GLN A 118 3.20 -0.98 -8.81
N LYS A 119 3.73 0.05 -9.46
CA LYS A 119 3.13 1.38 -9.53
C LYS A 119 2.66 1.61 -10.94
N ILE A 120 1.50 2.24 -11.10
CA ILE A 120 0.98 2.66 -12.40
C ILE A 120 1.20 4.15 -12.60
N ILE A 121 1.62 4.53 -13.80
CA ILE A 121 1.73 5.91 -14.28
C ILE A 121 0.78 6.04 -15.45
N LEU A 122 -0.13 7.01 -15.39
CA LEU A 122 -1.05 7.33 -16.48
C LEU A 122 -0.50 8.49 -17.30
N PHE A 123 -0.66 8.44 -18.60
CA PHE A 123 -0.22 9.47 -19.52
C PHE A 123 -1.40 10.05 -20.29
N GLN A 124 -1.44 11.37 -20.36
CA GLN A 124 -2.46 12.14 -21.05
C GLN A 124 -1.84 13.05 -22.09
N HIS A 125 -2.53 13.22 -23.22
CA HIS A 125 -2.22 14.26 -24.19
C HIS A 125 -2.80 15.59 -23.73
N PHE A 126 -1.95 16.54 -23.38
CA PHE A 126 -2.33 17.86 -22.90
C PHE A 126 -1.56 18.95 -23.66
N ARG A 127 -2.26 19.88 -24.31
CA ARG A 127 -1.66 21.01 -25.06
C ARG A 127 -0.50 20.58 -25.97
N ASN A 128 -0.71 19.61 -26.85
CA ASN A 128 0.30 19.07 -27.78
C ASN A 128 1.51 18.38 -27.12
N LYS A 129 1.44 18.04 -25.84
CA LYS A 129 2.47 17.28 -25.13
C LYS A 129 1.87 16.09 -24.41
N VAL A 130 2.65 15.02 -24.28
CA VAL A 130 2.27 13.88 -23.43
C VAL A 130 2.77 14.16 -22.03
N VAL A 131 1.85 14.22 -21.07
CA VAL A 131 2.13 14.50 -19.67
C VAL A 131 1.86 13.23 -18.85
N GLY A 132 2.81 12.85 -18.00
CA GLY A 132 2.66 11.74 -17.06
C GLY A 132 2.19 12.22 -15.69
N TYR A 133 1.24 11.48 -15.11
CA TYR A 133 0.79 11.72 -13.74
C TYR A 133 1.72 11.07 -12.71
N PRO A 134 1.65 11.48 -11.43
CA PRO A 134 2.43 10.84 -10.38
C PRO A 134 2.16 9.33 -10.30
N PRO A 135 3.19 8.52 -9.96
CA PRO A 135 3.05 7.08 -9.86
C PRO A 135 2.13 6.67 -8.70
N ILE A 136 1.14 5.84 -8.97
CA ILE A 136 0.17 5.33 -8.00
C ILE A 136 0.51 3.88 -7.66
N SER A 137 0.65 3.56 -6.38
CA SER A 137 0.92 2.19 -5.94
C SER A 137 -0.32 1.30 -6.06
N LEU A 138 -0.18 0.15 -6.69
CA LEU A 138 -1.21 -0.87 -6.81
C LEU A 138 -1.08 -1.97 -5.73
N SER A 139 -0.19 -1.78 -4.73
CA SER A 139 0.15 -2.80 -3.73
C SER A 139 -1.00 -3.25 -2.82
N ALA A 140 -2.06 -2.45 -2.72
CA ALA A 140 -3.25 -2.74 -1.92
C ALA A 140 -4.43 -3.27 -2.75
N LEU A 141 -4.28 -3.42 -4.07
CA LEU A 141 -5.26 -4.05 -4.95
C LEU A 141 -5.05 -5.56 -5.01
N ASP A 142 -6.13 -6.31 -5.10
CA ASP A 142 -6.09 -7.73 -5.45
C ASP A 142 -5.68 -7.89 -6.92
N GLU A 143 -5.11 -9.02 -7.30
CA GLU A 143 -4.67 -9.29 -8.68
C GLU A 143 -5.86 -9.27 -9.66
N GLU A 144 -7.06 -9.66 -9.20
CA GLU A 144 -8.28 -9.60 -10.01
C GLU A 144 -8.67 -8.15 -10.33
N ASP A 145 -8.75 -7.28 -9.32
CA ASP A 145 -9.10 -5.87 -9.49
C ASP A 145 -8.04 -5.13 -10.31
N LYS A 146 -6.76 -5.45 -10.07
CA LYS A 146 -5.65 -4.91 -10.84
C LYS A 146 -5.76 -5.30 -12.33
N SER A 147 -5.99 -6.59 -12.62
CA SER A 147 -6.13 -7.06 -14.01
C SER A 147 -7.34 -6.43 -14.71
N ARG A 148 -8.46 -6.26 -14.01
CA ARG A 148 -9.66 -5.57 -14.52
C ARG A 148 -9.38 -4.10 -14.85
N ILE A 149 -8.67 -3.37 -13.98
CA ILE A 149 -8.29 -1.97 -14.23
C ILE A 149 -7.38 -1.89 -15.45
N LEU A 150 -6.35 -2.74 -15.53
CA LEU A 150 -5.41 -2.74 -16.65
C LEU A 150 -6.10 -3.10 -17.97
N ALA A 151 -6.98 -4.09 -17.99
CA ALA A 151 -7.78 -4.46 -19.16
C ALA A 151 -8.71 -3.32 -19.60
N SER A 152 -9.31 -2.58 -18.68
CA SER A 152 -10.11 -1.42 -18.99
C SER A 152 -9.26 -0.30 -19.60
N LEU A 153 -8.12 0.04 -19.00
CA LEU A 153 -7.21 1.07 -19.51
C LEU A 153 -6.67 0.71 -20.90
N GLN A 154 -6.39 -0.57 -21.13
CA GLN A 154 -5.89 -1.04 -22.43
C GLN A 154 -6.86 -0.80 -23.58
N LYS A 155 -8.18 -0.82 -23.32
CA LYS A 155 -9.22 -0.51 -24.33
C LYS A 155 -9.15 0.94 -24.82
N TYR A 156 -8.66 1.85 -23.99
CA TYR A 156 -8.61 3.28 -24.28
C TYR A 156 -7.22 3.74 -24.74
N MET A 157 -6.21 2.85 -24.76
CA MET A 157 -4.89 3.18 -25.31
C MET A 157 -4.98 3.47 -26.80
N ARG A 158 -4.45 4.61 -27.21
CA ARG A 158 -4.26 4.90 -28.63
C ARG A 158 -3.06 4.09 -29.14
N LYS A 159 -3.30 3.37 -30.24
CA LYS A 159 -2.23 2.76 -31.03
C LYS A 159 -1.39 3.82 -31.72
#